data_218a23063fe33269dfe2512422c6c104
#
_entry.id   218a23063fe33269dfe2512422c6c104
#
_cell.length_a   1.000
_cell.length_b   1.000
_cell.length_c   1.000
_cell.angle_alpha   90.00
_cell.angle_beta   90.00
_cell.angle_gamma   90.00
#
_symmetry.space_group_name_H-M   'P 1'
#
loop_
_entity.id
_entity.type
_entity.pdbx_description
1 polymer ?
#
loop_
_entity_poly.entity_id
_entity_poly.type
_entity_poly.pdbx_seq_one_letter_code
_entity_poly.pdbx_strand_id
1 'polypeptide(L)'
;NVGGIGHSCGIYSFSDDHIHRLGMAAPVSRIMVRQPNNRGNAGSAWNGMPPTSSMGCGTWGGNIVSENITLKHYMNTTWVARPIAKDMPSNEELFGDFFKPGMDEE
;
A
#
# COMPACT_ATOMS: atom_id res chain seq x y z
N ASN A 1 3.33 19.01 17.20
CA ASN A 1 2.27 18.65 16.27
C ASN A 1 1.47 19.85 15.88
N VAL A 2 1.70 20.35 14.70
CA VAL A 2 1.19 21.62 14.22
C VAL A 2 0.29 21.34 13.01
N GLY A 3 -0.87 20.89 13.14
CA GLY A 3 -1.78 20.70 12.02
C GLY A 3 -1.25 19.77 10.90
N GLY A 4 -2.12 19.35 10.03
CA GLY A 4 -1.73 18.52 8.88
C GLY A 4 -1.38 17.08 9.19
N ILE A 5 -1.81 16.56 10.34
CA ILE A 5 -1.61 15.17 10.69
C ILE A 5 -2.22 14.26 9.62
N GLY A 6 -1.49 13.26 9.21
CA GLY A 6 -1.94 12.26 8.24
C GLY A 6 -1.58 12.55 6.80
N HIS A 7 -1.32 13.77 6.41
CA HIS A 7 -1.11 14.12 5.00
C HIS A 7 0.25 13.62 4.48
N SER A 8 1.28 14.39 4.69
CA SER A 8 2.62 14.07 4.16
C SER A 8 3.70 14.87 4.86
N CYS A 9 4.93 14.40 4.78
CA CYS A 9 6.10 15.15 5.18
C CYS A 9 7.26 14.87 4.23
N GLY A 10 8.33 15.62 4.36
CA GLY A 10 9.52 15.45 3.52
C GLY A 10 10.77 15.30 4.37
N ILE A 11 11.74 14.60 3.83
CA ILE A 11 13.07 14.48 4.42
C ILE A 11 14.14 14.60 3.35
N TYR A 12 15.16 15.38 3.62
CA TYR A 12 16.31 15.55 2.75
C TYR A 12 17.52 14.93 3.43
N SER A 13 17.62 13.60 3.34
CA SER A 13 18.69 12.84 3.97
C SER A 13 19.14 11.71 3.07
N PHE A 14 20.41 11.35 3.16
CA PHE A 14 20.97 10.15 2.51
C PHE A 14 21.16 9.00 3.51
N SER A 15 20.78 9.19 4.76
CA SER A 15 20.84 8.15 5.77
C SER A 15 19.57 7.33 5.77
N ASP A 16 19.69 6.06 5.43
CA ASP A 16 18.55 5.13 5.44
C ASP A 16 17.99 4.94 6.86
N ASP A 17 18.84 5.00 7.88
CA ASP A 17 18.41 4.94 9.27
C ASP A 17 17.50 6.11 9.64
N HIS A 18 17.87 7.33 9.23
CA HIS A 18 17.05 8.50 9.50
C HIS A 18 15.71 8.42 8.76
N ILE A 19 15.73 7.98 7.50
CA ILE A 19 14.52 7.80 6.70
C ILE A 19 13.61 6.75 7.33
N HIS A 20 14.17 5.63 7.76
CA HIS A 20 13.41 4.57 8.41
C HIS A 20 12.80 5.03 9.74
N ARG A 21 13.56 5.73 10.56
CA ARG A 21 13.07 6.26 11.84
C ARG A 21 11.91 7.23 11.63
N LEU A 22 12.02 8.10 10.64
CA LEU A 22 10.91 8.99 10.30
C LEU A 22 9.70 8.20 9.83
N GLY A 23 9.92 7.18 8.99
CA GLY A 23 8.83 6.32 8.51
C GLY A 23 8.07 5.62 9.62
N MET A 24 8.76 5.23 10.69
CA MET A 24 8.14 4.57 11.83
C MET A 24 7.44 5.53 12.79
N ALA A 25 7.84 6.79 12.82
CA ALA A 25 7.39 7.76 13.82
C ALA A 25 6.36 8.77 13.30
N ALA A 26 6.41 9.13 12.03
CA ALA A 26 5.58 10.19 11.47
C ALA A 26 4.16 9.70 11.20
N PRO A 27 3.12 10.35 11.75
CA PRO A 27 1.74 9.97 11.51
C PRO A 27 1.23 10.57 10.19
N VAL A 28 1.81 10.16 9.09
CA VAL A 28 1.51 10.67 7.75
C VAL A 28 1.38 9.51 6.77
N SER A 29 0.65 9.75 5.69
CA SER A 29 0.42 8.73 4.66
C SER A 29 1.57 8.62 3.66
N ARG A 30 2.37 9.68 3.52
CA ARG A 30 3.47 9.73 2.55
C ARG A 30 4.65 10.46 3.13
N ILE A 31 5.84 9.95 2.82
CA ILE A 31 7.10 10.62 3.15
C ILE A 31 7.88 10.81 1.85
N MET A 32 8.11 12.06 1.49
CA MET A 32 8.85 12.41 0.28
C MET A 32 10.33 12.50 0.60
N VAL A 33 11.11 11.60 0.03
CA VAL A 33 12.56 11.54 0.29
C VAL A 33 13.30 12.27 -0.83
N ARG A 34 14.00 13.32 -0.45
CA ARG A 34 14.85 14.12 -1.35
C ARG A 34 14.11 14.66 -2.58
N GLN A 35 12.86 15.05 -2.41
CA GLN A 35 12.06 15.63 -3.48
C GLN A 35 11.08 16.66 -2.91
N PRO A 36 10.64 17.65 -3.71
CA PRO A 36 9.66 18.63 -3.24
C PRO A 36 8.32 17.98 -2.90
N ASN A 37 7.74 18.33 -1.78
CA ASN A 37 6.48 17.75 -1.31
C ASN A 37 5.34 17.91 -2.32
N ASN A 38 5.16 19.09 -2.86
CA ASN A 38 4.04 19.36 -3.77
C ASN A 38 4.08 18.49 -5.02
N ARG A 39 5.25 18.41 -5.68
CA ARG A 39 5.42 17.61 -6.89
C ARG A 39 5.47 16.11 -6.57
N GLY A 40 6.14 15.73 -5.49
CA GLY A 40 6.25 14.34 -5.10
C GLY A 40 4.90 13.73 -4.76
N ASN A 41 4.08 14.44 -4.00
CA ASN A 41 2.76 13.96 -3.61
C ASN A 41 1.79 13.81 -4.79
N ALA A 42 1.93 14.64 -5.81
CA ALA A 42 1.09 14.54 -7.01
C ALA A 42 1.39 13.30 -7.86
N GLY A 43 2.46 12.59 -7.54
CA GLY A 43 2.92 11.43 -8.32
C GLY A 43 3.80 11.85 -9.48
N SER A 44 4.83 11.07 -9.75
CA SER A 44 5.75 11.37 -10.83
C SER A 44 6.51 10.12 -11.27
N ALA A 45 7.17 10.21 -12.43
CA ALA A 45 8.05 9.15 -12.90
C ALA A 45 9.22 8.89 -11.94
N TRP A 46 9.54 9.85 -11.08
CA TRP A 46 10.68 9.72 -10.15
C TRP A 46 10.37 8.88 -8.93
N ASN A 47 9.11 8.76 -8.54
CA ASN A 47 8.74 8.02 -7.35
C ASN A 47 7.73 6.90 -7.59
N GLY A 48 7.27 6.75 -8.83
CA GLY A 48 6.38 5.66 -9.20
C GLY A 48 4.96 5.73 -8.63
N MET A 49 4.63 6.82 -7.96
CA MET A 49 3.28 7.00 -7.42
C MET A 49 2.31 7.40 -8.53
N PRO A 50 1.07 6.90 -8.51
CA PRO A 50 0.08 7.30 -9.52
C PRO A 50 -0.14 8.81 -9.55
N PRO A 51 -0.19 9.43 -10.73
CA PRO A 51 -0.46 10.87 -10.81
C PRO A 51 -1.87 11.20 -10.32
N THR A 52 -1.97 12.27 -9.54
CA THR A 52 -3.23 12.72 -8.97
C THR A 52 -3.21 14.22 -8.70
N SER A 53 -4.37 14.85 -8.76
CA SER A 53 -4.57 16.21 -8.25
C SER A 53 -5.41 16.22 -6.97
N SER A 54 -5.93 15.09 -6.55
CA SER A 54 -6.73 14.97 -5.33
C SER A 54 -5.87 14.45 -4.19
N MET A 55 -5.81 15.20 -3.10
CA MET A 55 -5.00 14.86 -1.93
C MET A 55 -5.82 14.98 -0.66
N GLY A 56 -5.47 14.16 0.32
CA GLY A 56 -6.13 14.17 1.63
C GLY A 56 -5.17 13.77 2.74
N CYS A 57 -5.68 13.75 3.94
CA CYS A 57 -4.89 13.44 5.14
C CYS A 57 -4.78 11.95 5.44
N GLY A 58 -5.33 11.09 4.61
CA GLY A 58 -5.24 9.66 4.81
C GLY A 58 -5.94 9.16 6.07
N THR A 59 -5.70 7.92 6.42
CA THR A 59 -6.27 7.27 7.61
C THR A 59 -5.90 8.02 8.89
N TRP A 60 -4.68 8.51 8.98
CA TRP A 60 -4.20 9.29 10.13
C TRP A 60 -5.03 10.55 10.38
N GLY A 61 -5.56 11.14 9.33
CA GLY A 61 -6.42 12.32 9.40
C GLY A 61 -7.91 12.00 9.37
N GLY A 62 -8.30 10.74 9.52
CA GLY A 62 -9.69 10.33 9.51
C GLY A 62 -10.30 10.10 8.14
N ASN A 63 -9.49 10.03 7.09
CA ASN A 63 -9.96 9.75 5.74
C ASN A 63 -9.94 8.24 5.47
N ILE A 64 -10.77 7.79 4.55
CA ILE A 64 -10.86 6.36 4.22
C ILE A 64 -9.81 5.91 3.21
N VAL A 65 -9.10 6.84 2.56
CA VAL A 65 -8.10 6.54 1.55
C VAL A 65 -6.78 7.18 1.95
N SER A 66 -5.68 6.41 1.90
CA SER A 66 -4.33 6.86 2.23
C SER A 66 -3.39 6.84 1.04
N GLU A 67 -3.89 6.63 -0.16
CA GLU A 67 -3.10 6.57 -1.39
C GLU A 67 -3.52 7.66 -2.37
N ASN A 68 -2.74 7.83 -3.43
CA ASN A 68 -3.07 8.80 -4.47
C ASN A 68 -4.39 8.41 -5.14
N ILE A 69 -5.28 9.38 -5.28
CA ILE A 69 -6.62 9.15 -5.81
C ILE A 69 -6.54 8.95 -7.32
N THR A 70 -7.12 7.86 -7.79
CA THR A 70 -7.19 7.50 -9.21
C THR A 70 -8.62 7.16 -9.58
N LEU A 71 -8.85 6.79 -10.84
CA LEU A 71 -10.20 6.46 -11.32
C LEU A 71 -10.87 5.36 -10.49
N LYS A 72 -10.10 4.39 -10.00
CA LYS A 72 -10.67 3.29 -9.20
C LYS A 72 -11.38 3.76 -7.94
N HIS A 73 -10.99 4.90 -7.38
CA HIS A 73 -11.60 5.45 -6.17
C HIS A 73 -12.96 6.08 -6.41
N TYR A 74 -13.25 6.41 -7.66
CA TYR A 74 -14.54 6.96 -8.08
C TYR A 74 -15.48 5.88 -8.63
N MET A 75 -15.00 4.64 -8.73
CA MET A 75 -15.78 3.54 -9.29
C MET A 75 -16.26 2.61 -8.19
N ASN A 76 -17.44 2.07 -8.38
CA ASN A 76 -17.97 1.01 -7.55
C ASN A 76 -17.84 -0.31 -8.32
N THR A 77 -17.09 -1.25 -7.77
CA THR A 77 -16.73 -2.48 -8.48
C THR A 77 -17.38 -3.70 -7.83
N THR A 78 -17.92 -4.57 -8.66
CA THR A 78 -18.49 -5.84 -8.20
C THR A 78 -17.62 -6.99 -8.71
N TRP A 79 -17.20 -7.86 -7.82
CA TRP A 79 -16.42 -9.03 -8.16
C TRP A 79 -17.36 -10.18 -8.53
N VAL A 80 -17.11 -10.80 -9.69
CA VAL A 80 -17.79 -12.03 -10.09
C VAL A 80 -16.74 -13.14 -10.07
N ALA A 81 -16.80 -14.00 -9.08
CA ALA A 81 -15.82 -15.07 -8.91
C ALA A 81 -16.40 -16.38 -9.43
N ARG A 82 -15.68 -17.03 -10.34
CA ARG A 82 -16.04 -18.32 -10.89
C ARG A 82 -15.02 -19.37 -10.46
N PRO A 83 -15.44 -20.61 -10.19
CA PRO A 83 -14.49 -21.65 -9.82
C PRO A 83 -13.57 -21.99 -10.98
N ILE A 84 -12.31 -22.26 -10.65
CA ILE A 84 -11.30 -22.73 -11.59
C ILE A 84 -11.08 -24.23 -11.31
N ALA A 85 -11.63 -25.07 -12.17
CA ALA A 85 -11.76 -26.49 -11.89
C ALA A 85 -10.44 -27.30 -11.95
N LYS A 86 -9.35 -26.73 -12.49
CA LYS A 86 -8.12 -27.50 -12.74
C LYS A 86 -6.86 -26.92 -12.11
N ASP A 87 -6.97 -25.82 -11.39
CA ASP A 87 -5.80 -25.14 -10.82
C ASP A 87 -5.68 -25.28 -9.31
N MET A 88 -6.46 -26.21 -8.73
CA MET A 88 -6.27 -26.53 -7.33
C MET A 88 -5.00 -27.38 -7.19
N PRO A 89 -4.01 -26.93 -6.43
CA PRO A 89 -2.85 -27.76 -6.16
C PRO A 89 -3.25 -29.02 -5.40
N SER A 90 -2.58 -30.13 -5.67
CA SER A 90 -2.79 -31.36 -4.93
C SER A 90 -2.34 -31.20 -3.47
N ASN A 91 -2.78 -32.09 -2.59
CA ASN A 91 -2.33 -32.04 -1.21
C ASN A 91 -0.82 -32.24 -1.10
N GLU A 92 -0.22 -32.98 -2.01
CA GLU A 92 1.24 -33.12 -2.08
C GLU A 92 1.93 -31.81 -2.41
N GLU A 93 1.36 -31.01 -3.32
CA GLU A 93 1.89 -29.70 -3.66
C GLU A 93 1.73 -28.70 -2.53
N LEU A 94 0.62 -28.76 -1.81
CA LEU A 94 0.34 -27.84 -0.71
C LEU A 94 1.16 -28.16 0.54
N PHE A 95 1.31 -29.44 0.88
CA PHE A 95 1.89 -29.87 2.15
C PHE A 95 3.27 -30.51 2.00
N GLY A 96 3.68 -30.89 0.79
CA GLY A 96 4.98 -31.49 0.54
C GLY A 96 5.23 -32.70 1.44
N ASP A 97 6.37 -32.68 2.13
CA ASP A 97 6.77 -33.77 3.02
C ASP A 97 5.89 -33.92 4.25
N PHE A 98 5.03 -32.96 4.53
CA PHE A 98 4.11 -33.01 5.67
C PHE A 98 2.79 -33.72 5.36
N PHE A 99 2.52 -34.00 4.10
CA PHE A 99 1.31 -34.74 3.71
C PHE A 99 1.43 -36.20 4.11
N LYS A 100 0.42 -36.72 4.79
CA LYS A 100 0.32 -38.12 5.17
C LYS A 100 -0.88 -38.73 4.49
N PRO A 101 -0.75 -39.95 3.90
CA PRO A 101 -1.89 -40.66 3.34
C PRO A 101 -2.98 -40.85 4.40
N GLY A 102 -4.21 -40.50 4.03
CA GLY A 102 -5.35 -40.60 4.93
C GLY A 102 -5.77 -39.30 5.58
N MET A 103 -5.00 -38.20 5.45
CA MET A 103 -5.38 -36.88 5.97
C MET A 103 -6.61 -36.30 5.25
N ASP A 104 -6.86 -36.76 4.04
CA ASP A 104 -7.99 -36.30 3.24
C ASP A 104 -9.31 -36.99 3.60
N GLU A 105 -9.26 -38.04 4.41
CA GLU A 105 -10.43 -38.86 4.73
C GLU A 105 -11.22 -38.29 5.91
N GLU A 106 -10.72 -37.23 6.52
CA GLU A 106 -11.40 -36.52 7.59
C GLU A 106 -12.01 -35.22 7.12
#